data_e6efc9e70073084dce0bde4cd69366fd
#
_entry.id   e6efc9e70073084dce0bde4cd69366fd
#
_cell.length_a   1.000
_cell.length_b   1.000
_cell.length_c   1.000
_cell.angle_alpha   90.00
_cell.angle_beta   90.00
_cell.angle_gamma   90.00
#
_symmetry.space_group_name_H-M   'P 1'
#
loop_
_entity.id
_entity.type
_entity.pdbx_description
1 polymer ?
#
loop_
_entity_poly.entity_id
_entity_poly.type
_entity_poly.pdbx_seq_one_letter_code
_entity_poly.pdbx_strand_id
1 'polypeptide(L)'
;MHQTKKGNEWYFGMKVHAGADAGSGYVHTITGTSANMHDVTETANLIRGDDEVVYGDSGYLGAVNQPAIKDDEKKARMEFRVNKRPSSLKMAEDFKGLNWDKKMEHEKSAVRCKVEHPFLIVKKQMGYSKVVYRGIAKNMRRFHMLFASVNLIMCSRAGRTKDFIGCTV
;
A
#
# COMPACT_ATOMS: atom_id res chain seq x y z
N MET A 1 1.73 18.13 -9.57
CA MET A 1 2.92 17.33 -9.85
C MET A 1 4.14 18.10 -9.38
N HIS A 2 5.15 17.44 -8.84
CA HIS A 2 6.33 18.08 -8.27
C HIS A 2 7.57 17.22 -8.54
N GLN A 3 8.76 17.83 -8.36
CA GLN A 3 10.02 17.09 -8.43
C GLN A 3 10.26 16.30 -7.14
N THR A 4 10.84 15.11 -7.26
CA THR A 4 11.34 14.30 -6.15
C THR A 4 12.67 13.67 -6.54
N LYS A 5 13.56 13.48 -5.55
CA LYS A 5 14.84 12.82 -5.75
C LYS A 5 14.76 11.36 -5.28
N LYS A 6 15.21 10.43 -6.13
CA LYS A 6 15.35 9.03 -5.74
C LYS A 6 16.76 8.57 -6.09
N GLY A 7 17.56 8.32 -5.07
CA GLY A 7 18.99 8.16 -5.25
C GLY A 7 19.62 9.45 -5.77
N ASN A 8 20.33 9.38 -6.88
CA ASN A 8 20.96 10.54 -7.52
C ASN A 8 20.14 11.15 -8.67
N GLU A 9 18.97 10.60 -8.98
CA GLU A 9 18.13 11.02 -10.09
C GLU A 9 16.93 11.83 -9.63
N TRP A 10 16.55 12.82 -10.44
CA TRP A 10 15.37 13.65 -10.24
C TRP A 10 14.23 13.20 -11.12
N TYR A 11 13.06 13.02 -10.51
CA TYR A 11 11.83 12.63 -11.19
C TYR A 11 10.77 13.72 -10.99
N PHE A 12 10.09 14.08 -12.07
CA PHE A 12 8.94 14.97 -12.00
C PHE A 12 7.65 14.17 -12.21
N GLY A 13 6.71 14.30 -11.27
CA GLY A 13 5.48 13.54 -11.42
C GLY A 13 4.57 13.57 -10.20
N MET A 14 3.91 12.45 -10.01
CA MET A 14 2.99 12.17 -8.91
C MET A 14 3.29 10.81 -8.29
N LYS A 15 2.81 10.63 -7.07
CA LYS A 15 2.71 9.32 -6.41
C LYS A 15 1.26 8.85 -6.41
N VAL A 16 1.08 7.54 -6.48
CA VAL A 16 -0.20 6.88 -6.25
C VAL A 16 -0.05 5.98 -5.04
N HIS A 17 -0.91 6.17 -4.08
CA HIS A 17 -1.01 5.38 -2.87
C HIS A 17 -2.23 4.47 -3.02
N ALA A 18 -2.12 3.23 -2.58
CA ALA A 18 -3.20 2.25 -2.66
C ALA A 18 -3.38 1.55 -1.32
N GLY A 19 -4.62 1.48 -0.87
CA GLY A 19 -5.07 0.59 0.18
C GLY A 19 -5.65 -0.67 -0.45
N ALA A 20 -5.23 -1.84 0.02
CA ALA A 20 -5.74 -3.11 -0.45
C ALA A 20 -6.07 -4.01 0.73
N ASP A 21 -7.07 -4.85 0.56
CA ASP A 21 -7.47 -5.84 1.55
C ASP A 21 -6.35 -6.86 1.80
N ALA A 22 -6.01 -7.07 3.06
CA ALA A 22 -4.92 -7.93 3.49
C ALA A 22 -5.16 -9.42 3.18
N GLY A 23 -6.42 -9.84 3.08
CA GLY A 23 -6.81 -11.20 2.74
C GLY A 23 -6.73 -11.47 1.24
N SER A 24 -7.51 -10.73 0.46
CA SER A 24 -7.70 -10.93 -0.99
C SER A 24 -6.66 -10.21 -1.86
N GLY A 25 -6.09 -9.11 -1.37
CA GLY A 25 -5.22 -8.23 -2.14
C GLY A 25 -5.97 -7.28 -3.09
N TYR A 26 -7.30 -7.24 -3.07
CA TYR A 26 -8.07 -6.30 -3.87
C TYR A 26 -7.89 -4.87 -3.41
N VAL A 27 -7.66 -3.98 -4.36
CA VAL A 27 -7.50 -2.56 -4.09
C VAL A 27 -8.88 -1.93 -3.85
N HIS A 28 -9.09 -1.37 -2.67
CA HIS A 28 -10.34 -0.71 -2.29
C HIS A 28 -10.24 0.81 -2.34
N THR A 29 -9.07 1.38 -2.11
CA THR A 29 -8.87 2.83 -2.07
C THR A 29 -7.60 3.20 -2.82
N ILE A 30 -7.65 4.28 -3.61
CA ILE A 30 -6.46 4.88 -4.19
C ILE A 30 -6.49 6.40 -4.00
N THR A 31 -5.35 6.97 -3.68
CA THR A 31 -5.14 8.41 -3.62
C THR A 31 -3.93 8.82 -4.45
N GLY A 32 -3.91 10.06 -4.90
CA GLY A 32 -2.81 10.56 -5.71
C GLY A 32 -2.31 11.90 -5.22
N THR A 33 -1.02 11.98 -5.00
CA THR A 33 -0.35 13.19 -4.51
C THR A 33 0.75 13.64 -5.46
N SER A 34 1.26 14.84 -5.23
CA SER A 34 2.51 15.26 -5.88
C SER A 34 3.68 14.41 -5.37
N ALA A 35 4.69 14.22 -6.21
CA ALA A 35 5.78 13.28 -5.91
C ALA A 35 6.61 13.60 -4.65
N ASN A 36 6.56 14.85 -4.16
CA ASN A 36 7.26 15.31 -2.96
C ASN A 36 6.51 15.04 -1.64
N MET A 37 5.23 14.65 -1.69
CA MET A 37 4.46 14.35 -0.49
C MET A 37 4.98 13.09 0.21
N HIS A 38 4.97 13.11 1.54
CA HIS A 38 5.34 11.95 2.35
C HIS A 38 4.20 10.93 2.38
N ASP A 39 4.54 9.65 2.29
CA ASP A 39 3.56 8.56 2.22
C ASP A 39 2.70 8.50 3.49
N VAL A 40 3.29 8.81 4.64
CA VAL A 40 2.62 8.82 5.94
C VAL A 40 1.42 9.77 6.00
N THR A 41 1.46 10.90 5.26
CA THR A 41 0.35 11.88 5.27
C THR A 41 -0.93 11.37 4.62
N GLU A 42 -0.79 10.39 3.72
CA GLU A 42 -1.93 9.80 3.01
C GLU A 42 -2.56 8.61 3.74
N THR A 43 -1.98 8.16 4.84
CA THR A 43 -2.48 6.98 5.57
C THR A 43 -3.95 7.10 5.94
N ALA A 44 -4.37 8.25 6.47
CA ALA A 44 -5.75 8.47 6.89
C ALA A 44 -6.77 8.41 5.74
N ASN A 45 -6.32 8.68 4.50
CA ASN A 45 -7.15 8.62 3.30
C ASN A 45 -7.22 7.20 2.70
N LEU A 46 -6.29 6.31 3.06
CA LEU A 46 -6.21 4.96 2.55
C LEU A 46 -6.95 3.94 3.41
N ILE A 47 -6.98 4.15 4.72
CA ILE A 47 -7.65 3.25 5.67
C ILE A 47 -9.14 3.52 5.72
N ARG A 48 -9.93 2.45 5.90
CA ARG A 48 -11.38 2.51 6.05
C ARG A 48 -11.74 2.46 7.54
N GLY A 49 -12.91 2.95 7.89
CA GLY A 49 -13.38 2.97 9.28
C GLY A 49 -13.73 1.61 9.88
N ASP A 50 -13.73 0.54 9.07
CA ASP A 50 -13.99 -0.85 9.44
C ASP A 50 -12.73 -1.72 9.45
N ASP A 51 -11.56 -1.16 9.12
CA ASP A 51 -10.30 -1.88 9.21
C ASP A 51 -9.91 -2.10 10.68
N GLU A 52 -9.51 -3.32 11.04
CA GLU A 52 -9.02 -3.66 12.39
C GLU A 52 -7.49 -3.57 12.46
N VAL A 53 -6.81 -4.03 11.41
CA VAL A 53 -5.35 -4.09 11.32
C VAL A 53 -4.85 -3.45 10.04
N VAL A 54 -3.89 -2.54 10.16
CA VAL A 54 -3.28 -1.83 9.03
C VAL A 54 -1.82 -2.26 8.88
N TYR A 55 -1.47 -2.79 7.71
CA TYR A 55 -0.09 -3.14 7.36
C TYR A 55 0.53 -2.06 6.48
N GLY A 56 1.74 -1.66 6.81
CA GLY A 56 2.49 -0.66 6.03
C GLY A 56 3.98 -0.95 5.94
N ASP A 57 4.64 -0.35 4.96
CA ASP A 57 6.10 -0.38 4.91
C ASP A 57 6.71 0.68 5.83
N SER A 58 8.03 0.74 5.88
CA SER A 58 8.75 1.69 6.73
C SER A 58 8.51 3.18 6.39
N GLY A 59 7.94 3.48 5.23
CA GLY A 59 7.51 4.83 4.85
C GLY A 59 6.31 5.34 5.63
N TYR A 60 5.54 4.42 6.24
CA TYR A 60 4.37 4.72 7.07
C TYR A 60 4.67 4.72 8.58
N LEU A 61 5.96 4.66 8.97
CA LEU A 61 6.35 4.80 10.37
C LEU A 61 5.88 6.15 10.93
N GLY A 62 5.19 6.10 12.07
CA GLY A 62 4.61 7.29 12.71
C GLY A 62 3.20 7.65 12.22
N ALA A 63 2.58 6.87 11.34
CA ALA A 63 1.22 7.09 10.86
C ALA A 63 0.20 7.25 12.01
N VAL A 64 0.32 6.42 13.06
CA VAL A 64 -0.51 6.49 14.28
C VAL A 64 -0.49 7.88 14.93
N ASN A 65 0.62 8.63 14.77
CA ASN A 65 0.78 9.95 15.36
C ASN A 65 0.15 11.08 14.54
N GLN A 66 -0.38 10.78 13.36
CA GLN A 66 -1.05 11.77 12.53
C GLN A 66 -2.34 12.26 13.20
N PRO A 67 -2.60 13.59 13.24
CA PRO A 67 -3.84 14.13 13.82
C PRO A 67 -5.09 13.50 13.20
N ALA A 68 -5.12 13.34 11.89
CA ALA A 68 -6.24 12.74 11.16
C ALA A 68 -6.53 11.26 11.53
N ILE A 69 -5.63 10.60 12.25
CA ILE A 69 -5.82 9.24 12.78
C ILE A 69 -6.14 9.30 14.26
N LYS A 70 -5.43 10.13 15.04
CA LYS A 70 -5.64 10.26 16.48
C LYS A 70 -7.00 10.84 16.85
N ASP A 71 -7.47 11.80 16.05
CA ASP A 71 -8.73 12.53 16.32
C ASP A 71 -9.97 11.74 15.85
N ASP A 72 -9.77 10.67 15.09
CA ASP A 72 -10.83 9.76 14.65
C ASP A 72 -10.84 8.51 15.56
N GLU A 73 -11.86 8.38 16.40
CA GLU A 73 -11.98 7.28 17.38
C GLU A 73 -11.90 5.89 16.74
N LYS A 74 -12.43 5.70 15.53
CA LYS A 74 -12.39 4.42 14.83
C LYS A 74 -10.97 4.11 14.36
N LYS A 75 -10.30 5.09 13.77
CA LYS A 75 -8.93 4.92 13.27
C LYS A 75 -7.92 4.80 14.39
N ALA A 76 -8.12 5.47 15.51
CA ALA A 76 -7.27 5.41 16.69
C ALA A 76 -7.27 4.02 17.36
N ARG A 77 -8.33 3.23 17.18
CA ARG A 77 -8.44 1.85 17.72
C ARG A 77 -7.78 0.79 16.84
N MET A 78 -7.39 1.13 15.62
CA MET A 78 -6.78 0.17 14.68
C MET A 78 -5.37 -0.22 15.13
N GLU A 79 -5.01 -1.48 14.92
CA GLU A 79 -3.65 -1.97 15.14
C GLU A 79 -2.77 -1.68 13.92
N PHE A 80 -1.70 -0.91 14.09
CA PHE A 80 -0.75 -0.59 13.02
C PHE A 80 0.46 -1.52 13.06
N ARG A 81 0.61 -2.37 12.04
CA ARG A 81 1.72 -3.30 11.86
C ARG A 81 2.67 -2.81 10.75
N VAL A 82 3.42 -1.77 11.06
CA VAL A 82 4.38 -1.17 10.12
C VAL A 82 5.73 -1.88 10.22
N ASN A 83 6.39 -2.12 9.08
CA ASN A 83 7.71 -2.72 9.05
C ASN A 83 8.76 -1.78 9.64
N LYS A 84 9.67 -2.33 10.45
CA LYS A 84 10.84 -1.61 10.95
C LYS A 84 11.84 -1.35 9.81
N ARG A 85 12.64 -0.30 9.94
CA ARG A 85 13.74 -0.06 8.99
C ARG A 85 14.81 -1.15 9.14
N PRO A 86 15.44 -1.63 8.05
CA PRO A 86 16.50 -2.65 8.13
C PRO A 86 17.64 -2.30 9.09
N SER A 87 17.98 -1.01 9.22
CA SER A 87 19.01 -0.53 10.14
C SER A 87 18.67 -0.75 11.62
N SER A 88 17.39 -0.79 11.97
CA SER A 88 16.94 -1.03 13.36
C SER A 88 16.83 -2.52 13.72
N LEU A 89 16.93 -3.42 12.74
CA LEU A 89 16.85 -4.87 12.96
C LEU A 89 18.22 -5.51 13.29
N LYS A 90 19.31 -4.78 13.08
CA LYS A 90 20.69 -5.30 13.28
C LYS A 90 21.09 -5.50 14.75
N MET A 91 20.33 -4.97 15.70
CA MET A 91 20.68 -5.05 17.15
C MET A 91 20.12 -6.28 17.87
N ALA A 92 19.41 -7.18 17.22
CA ALA A 92 18.75 -8.33 17.86
C ALA A 92 19.39 -9.68 17.50
N GLU A 93 20.73 -9.73 17.30
CA GLU A 93 21.39 -10.97 16.89
C GLU A 93 21.72 -11.94 18.03
N ASP A 94 21.50 -11.57 19.27
CA ASP A 94 21.88 -12.39 20.42
C ASP A 94 20.68 -12.92 21.20
N PHE A 95 20.18 -14.08 20.84
CA PHE A 95 19.74 -15.15 21.75
C PHE A 95 19.18 -16.36 20.96
N LYS A 96 19.92 -17.47 20.97
CA LYS A 96 19.46 -18.84 20.65
C LYS A 96 18.57 -19.03 19.41
N GLY A 97 18.98 -18.64 18.21
CA GLY A 97 18.43 -19.17 16.95
C GLY A 97 16.97 -18.86 16.61
N LEU A 98 16.20 -18.25 17.48
CA LEU A 98 14.82 -17.80 17.22
C LEU A 98 14.78 -16.29 17.12
N ASN A 99 15.04 -15.77 15.94
CA ASN A 99 14.90 -14.35 15.67
C ASN A 99 13.44 -13.99 15.44
N TRP A 100 12.68 -13.84 16.54
CA TRP A 100 11.27 -13.50 16.54
C TRP A 100 11.00 -12.19 15.76
N ASP A 101 11.88 -11.21 15.88
CA ASP A 101 11.74 -9.94 15.15
C ASP A 101 11.84 -10.17 13.62
N LYS A 102 12.76 -10.99 13.15
CA LYS A 102 12.87 -11.32 11.72
C LYS A 102 11.63 -12.09 11.22
N LYS A 103 11.09 -13.01 12.02
CA LYS A 103 9.90 -13.76 11.68
C LYS A 103 8.69 -12.84 11.56
N MET A 104 8.47 -11.99 12.55
CA MET A 104 7.39 -11.00 12.54
C MET A 104 7.51 -10.01 11.38
N GLU A 105 8.70 -9.53 11.07
CA GLU A 105 8.92 -8.67 9.90
C GLU A 105 8.69 -9.40 8.58
N HIS A 106 9.01 -10.69 8.50
CA HIS A 106 8.71 -11.51 7.33
C HIS A 106 7.20 -11.69 7.13
N GLU A 107 6.43 -11.96 8.18
CA GLU A 107 4.98 -12.06 8.14
C GLU A 107 4.33 -10.75 7.66
N LYS A 108 4.75 -9.61 8.21
CA LYS A 108 4.30 -8.29 7.76
C LYS A 108 4.63 -8.07 6.28
N SER A 109 5.83 -8.44 5.84
CA SER A 109 6.26 -8.30 4.45
C SER A 109 5.45 -9.19 3.51
N ALA A 110 5.08 -10.41 3.93
CA ALA A 110 4.25 -11.31 3.14
C ALA A 110 2.85 -10.73 2.88
N VAL A 111 2.24 -10.08 3.89
CA VAL A 111 0.97 -9.38 3.70
C VAL A 111 1.14 -8.16 2.79
N ARG A 112 2.21 -7.38 2.97
CA ARG A 112 2.51 -6.20 2.16
C ARG A 112 2.68 -6.53 0.67
N CYS A 113 3.29 -7.67 0.34
CA CYS A 113 3.45 -8.11 -1.06
C CYS A 113 2.12 -8.19 -1.82
N LYS A 114 0.99 -8.39 -1.12
CA LYS A 114 -0.33 -8.39 -1.75
C LYS A 114 -0.70 -7.03 -2.35
N VAL A 115 -0.29 -5.93 -1.72
CA VAL A 115 -0.49 -4.56 -2.25
C VAL A 115 0.44 -4.29 -3.43
N GLU A 116 1.63 -4.88 -3.46
CA GLU A 116 2.59 -4.71 -4.56
C GLU A 116 2.12 -5.41 -5.83
N HIS A 117 1.37 -6.51 -5.71
CA HIS A 117 0.88 -7.29 -6.84
C HIS A 117 -0.04 -6.51 -7.81
N PRO A 118 -1.05 -5.73 -7.36
CA PRO A 118 -1.80 -4.82 -8.22
C PRO A 118 -0.94 -3.84 -9.02
N PHE A 119 0.07 -3.24 -8.38
CA PHE A 119 1.02 -2.36 -9.07
C PHE A 119 1.85 -3.10 -10.12
N LEU A 120 2.23 -4.34 -9.87
CA LEU A 120 2.92 -5.17 -10.84
C LEU A 120 2.06 -5.41 -12.09
N ILE A 121 0.77 -5.72 -11.92
CA ILE A 121 -0.18 -5.90 -13.02
C ILE A 121 -0.27 -4.61 -13.85
N VAL A 122 -0.46 -3.45 -13.19
CA VAL A 122 -0.54 -2.14 -13.86
C VAL A 122 0.73 -1.86 -14.67
N LYS A 123 1.91 -2.08 -14.07
CA LYS A 123 3.18 -1.77 -14.72
C LYS A 123 3.56 -2.77 -15.82
N LYS A 124 3.44 -4.06 -15.56
CA LYS A 124 3.95 -5.12 -16.46
C LYS A 124 2.91 -5.61 -17.45
N GLN A 125 1.69 -5.87 -17.01
CA GLN A 125 0.66 -6.45 -17.89
C GLN A 125 -0.11 -5.38 -18.66
N MET A 126 -0.40 -4.22 -18.05
CA MET A 126 -1.06 -3.10 -18.71
C MET A 126 -0.10 -2.08 -19.34
N GLY A 127 1.22 -2.29 -19.20
CA GLY A 127 2.26 -1.46 -19.82
C GLY A 127 2.32 -0.02 -19.32
N TYR A 128 1.81 0.27 -18.11
CA TYR A 128 1.81 1.63 -17.58
C TYR A 128 3.19 2.01 -17.04
N SER A 129 3.94 2.79 -17.79
CA SER A 129 5.32 3.19 -17.43
C SER A 129 5.43 4.63 -16.92
N LYS A 130 4.59 5.54 -17.43
CA LYS A 130 4.65 6.97 -17.10
C LYS A 130 3.28 7.64 -17.17
N VAL A 131 3.15 8.79 -16.51
CA VAL A 131 1.95 9.63 -16.62
C VAL A 131 1.79 10.18 -18.03
N VAL A 132 0.56 10.19 -18.53
CA VAL A 132 0.22 10.60 -19.89
C VAL A 132 -0.46 11.96 -19.91
N TYR A 133 -1.23 12.27 -18.87
CA TYR A 133 -2.02 13.49 -18.82
C TYR A 133 -1.36 14.56 -17.97
N ARG A 134 -1.65 15.83 -18.26
CA ARG A 134 -1.29 16.95 -17.40
C ARG A 134 -2.22 17.01 -16.18
N GLY A 135 -1.65 17.24 -15.00
CA GLY A 135 -2.37 17.37 -13.73
C GLY A 135 -2.68 16.04 -13.05
N ILE A 136 -2.91 16.10 -11.74
CA ILE A 136 -3.14 14.93 -10.90
C ILE A 136 -4.52 14.34 -11.21
N ALA A 137 -5.57 15.15 -11.27
CA ALA A 137 -6.95 14.70 -11.40
C ALA A 137 -7.19 13.81 -12.63
N LYS A 138 -6.67 14.19 -13.81
CA LYS A 138 -6.80 13.38 -15.03
C LYS A 138 -6.07 12.04 -14.94
N ASN A 139 -4.88 12.04 -14.35
CA ASN A 139 -4.13 10.80 -14.14
C ASN A 139 -4.81 9.91 -13.10
N MET A 140 -5.41 10.48 -12.04
CA MET A 140 -6.15 9.71 -11.04
C MET A 140 -7.37 9.01 -11.65
N ARG A 141 -8.14 9.66 -12.54
CA ARG A 141 -9.23 9.00 -13.27
C ARG A 141 -8.73 7.76 -14.03
N ARG A 142 -7.57 7.88 -14.67
CA ARG A 142 -6.94 6.72 -15.35
C ARG A 142 -6.52 5.65 -14.35
N PHE A 143 -5.95 6.01 -13.20
CA PHE A 143 -5.59 5.04 -12.17
C PHE A 143 -6.81 4.32 -11.61
N HIS A 144 -7.93 5.00 -11.39
CA HIS A 144 -9.18 4.34 -10.99
C HIS A 144 -9.59 3.26 -11.99
N MET A 145 -9.55 3.56 -13.28
CA MET A 145 -9.85 2.57 -14.32
C MET A 145 -8.85 1.40 -14.32
N LEU A 146 -7.55 1.69 -14.22
CA LEU A 146 -6.52 0.66 -14.18
C LEU A 146 -6.69 -0.27 -12.98
N PHE A 147 -6.85 0.27 -11.77
CA PHE A 147 -7.00 -0.56 -10.57
C PHE A 147 -8.35 -1.31 -10.52
N ALA A 148 -9.42 -0.73 -11.06
CA ALA A 148 -10.67 -1.47 -11.25
C ALA A 148 -10.47 -2.67 -12.19
N SER A 149 -9.78 -2.47 -13.33
CA SER A 149 -9.43 -3.57 -14.24
C SER A 149 -8.51 -4.60 -13.60
N VAL A 150 -7.57 -4.18 -12.73
CA VAL A 150 -6.73 -5.10 -11.95
C VAL A 150 -7.58 -5.99 -11.05
N ASN A 151 -8.52 -5.41 -10.30
CA ASN A 151 -9.41 -6.17 -9.44
C ASN A 151 -10.22 -7.20 -10.24
N LEU A 152 -10.73 -6.83 -11.41
CA LEU A 152 -11.45 -7.77 -12.30
C LEU A 152 -10.54 -8.90 -12.79
N ILE A 153 -9.29 -8.61 -13.18
CA ILE A 153 -8.31 -9.62 -13.57
C ILE A 153 -8.00 -10.56 -12.41
N MET A 154 -7.80 -10.03 -11.21
CA MET A 154 -7.53 -10.83 -10.01
C MET A 154 -8.74 -11.71 -9.66
N CYS A 155 -9.95 -11.17 -9.71
CA CYS A 155 -11.19 -11.89 -9.49
C CYS A 155 -11.37 -13.03 -10.51
N SER A 156 -11.16 -12.77 -11.81
CA SER A 156 -11.21 -13.79 -12.86
C SER A 156 -10.20 -14.93 -12.64
N ARG A 157 -9.03 -14.63 -12.09
CA ARG A 157 -8.02 -15.65 -11.77
C ARG A 157 -8.41 -16.47 -10.54
N ALA A 158 -8.92 -15.85 -9.49
CA ALA A 158 -9.44 -16.52 -8.30
C ALA A 158 -10.61 -17.46 -8.66
N GLY A 159 -11.54 -17.02 -9.49
CA GLY A 159 -12.67 -17.85 -9.95
C GLY A 159 -12.24 -19.11 -10.72
N ARG A 160 -11.09 -19.09 -11.40
CA ARG A 160 -10.53 -20.28 -12.05
C ARG A 160 -9.94 -21.30 -11.08
N THR A 161 -9.61 -20.89 -9.85
CA THR A 161 -9.04 -21.75 -8.81
C THR A 161 -10.09 -22.36 -7.87
N LYS A 162 -11.38 -22.36 -8.23
CA LYS A 162 -12.52 -22.93 -7.47
C LYS A 162 -12.86 -22.27 -6.10
N ASP A 163 -12.22 -21.16 -5.73
CA ASP A 163 -12.47 -20.48 -4.45
C ASP A 163 -13.54 -19.36 -4.56
N PHE A 164 -14.45 -19.50 -5.53
CA PHE A 164 -15.53 -18.55 -5.75
C PHE A 164 -16.76 -18.91 -4.88
N ILE A 165 -16.59 -18.91 -3.56
CA ILE A 165 -17.72 -18.94 -2.64
C ILE A 165 -17.66 -17.65 -1.83
N GLY A 166 -18.47 -16.67 -2.17
CA GLY A 166 -18.75 -15.54 -1.31
C GLY A 166 -18.57 -14.13 -1.86
N CYS A 167 -18.83 -13.86 -3.14
CA CYS A 167 -19.27 -12.52 -3.53
C CYS A 167 -20.80 -12.46 -3.42
N THR A 168 -21.31 -12.18 -2.23
CA THR A 168 -22.68 -11.70 -2.07
C THR A 168 -22.68 -10.20 -2.31
N VAL A 169 -23.49 -9.78 -3.27
CA VAL A 169 -23.81 -8.39 -3.63
C VAL A 169 -24.43 -7.68 -2.44
#